data_b088af6f6a597211d818661d97e1e4a9
#
_entry.id   b088af6f6a597211d818661d97e1e4a9
#
_cell.length_a   1.000
_cell.length_b   1.000
_cell.length_c   1.000
_cell.angle_alpha   90.00
_cell.angle_beta   90.00
_cell.angle_gamma   90.00
#
_symmetry.space_group_name_H-M   'P 1'
#
loop_
_entity.id
_entity.type
_entity.pdbx_description
1 polymer ?
#
loop_
_entity_poly.entity_id
_entity_poly.type
_entity_poly.pdbx_seq_one_letter_code
_entity_poly.pdbx_strand_id
1 'polypeptide(L)'
;VVEGLITPGGRGRSGGRTITQAGLREAREGLVYERVGLMSSRVEELAWGMDFDLSRRRGRVVLNVSVIPERVLPRAFRELAGMLGAGLGMSPYVGLFAAGEQLGTVQIPKGHMGLGTVCSVALNGVLLAAGIPISPVFAAVLDLRDGVPVRFTDILHYDGTSLDPIPVFIKGGLLSVRLAAKGTGRLGVSVREAPAGAARAAERVLRRAEKAGLGRPLLVEGPATHLLGMPLAAGRTALVIPAGLNAMAAADEARVPVEHYSAVCLHPFEQLMPYREMAGELGIAL
;
A
#
# COMPACT_ATOMS: atom_id res chain seq x y z
N VAL A 1 -28.04 30.12 1.11
CA VAL A 1 -29.29 30.82 0.82
C VAL A 1 -29.63 30.68 -0.64
N VAL A 2 -28.74 30.97 -1.56
CA VAL A 2 -28.97 30.84 -3.01
C VAL A 2 -29.27 29.40 -3.42
N GLU A 3 -28.64 28.43 -2.79
CA GLU A 3 -28.79 26.98 -3.08
C GLU A 3 -29.87 26.30 -2.21
N GLY A 4 -30.60 27.06 -1.38
CA GLY A 4 -31.63 26.51 -0.51
C GLY A 4 -31.14 25.64 0.65
N LEU A 5 -29.81 25.61 0.90
CA LEU A 5 -29.19 24.75 1.93
C LEU A 5 -29.36 25.33 3.35
N ILE A 6 -29.51 26.64 3.45
CA ILE A 6 -29.74 27.37 4.70
C ILE A 6 -30.86 28.40 4.54
N THR A 7 -31.64 28.60 5.60
CA THR A 7 -32.61 29.70 5.72
C THR A 7 -32.07 30.82 6.63
N PRO A 8 -32.36 32.12 6.33
CA PRO A 8 -32.02 33.17 7.23
C PRO A 8 -32.78 33.04 8.56
N GLY A 9 -32.11 33.21 9.68
CA GLY A 9 -32.77 33.36 10.96
C GLY A 9 -33.42 34.75 11.10
N GLY A 10 -34.15 34.97 12.19
CA GLY A 10 -34.91 36.18 12.43
C GLY A 10 -34.08 37.48 12.31
N ARG A 11 -34.78 38.63 12.06
CA ARG A 11 -34.17 39.97 11.93
C ARG A 11 -33.55 40.38 13.27
N GLY A 12 -32.25 40.69 13.26
CA GLY A 12 -31.52 41.23 14.43
C GLY A 12 -30.05 40.81 14.49
N ARG A 13 -29.24 41.43 15.36
CA ARG A 13 -27.80 41.10 15.58
C ARG A 13 -27.55 39.62 16.03
N SER A 14 -28.59 38.93 16.52
CA SER A 14 -28.59 37.54 16.95
C SER A 14 -29.26 36.59 15.96
N GLY A 15 -29.62 37.07 14.76
CA GLY A 15 -30.26 36.27 13.73
C GLY A 15 -29.28 35.25 13.15
N GLY A 16 -29.30 34.00 13.70
CA GLY A 16 -28.55 32.89 13.18
C GLY A 16 -29.06 32.43 11.79
N ARG A 17 -28.44 31.45 11.23
CA ARG A 17 -28.92 30.72 10.02
C ARG A 17 -29.33 29.33 10.42
N THR A 18 -30.42 28.83 9.86
CA THR A 18 -30.88 27.46 10.10
C THR A 18 -30.61 26.63 8.88
N ILE A 19 -29.98 25.46 9.08
CA ILE A 19 -29.76 24.50 8.01
C ILE A 19 -31.08 23.87 7.61
N THR A 20 -31.35 23.76 6.32
CA THR A 20 -32.53 23.09 5.77
C THR A 20 -32.33 21.58 5.71
N GLN A 21 -33.41 20.83 5.43
CA GLN A 21 -33.30 19.37 5.17
C GLN A 21 -32.41 19.08 3.95
N ALA A 22 -32.43 19.95 2.92
CA ALA A 22 -31.51 19.87 1.79
C ALA A 22 -30.06 20.13 2.24
N GLY A 23 -29.84 21.13 3.08
CA GLY A 23 -28.52 21.42 3.66
C GLY A 23 -27.99 20.30 4.56
N LEU A 24 -28.88 19.65 5.33
CA LEU A 24 -28.49 18.48 6.14
C LEU A 24 -28.11 17.27 5.26
N ARG A 25 -28.81 17.05 4.14
CA ARG A 25 -28.41 16.01 3.17
C ARG A 25 -27.06 16.34 2.56
N GLU A 26 -26.89 17.54 2.04
CA GLU A 26 -25.62 18.02 1.45
C GLU A 26 -24.46 17.92 2.43
N ALA A 27 -24.65 18.35 3.68
CA ALA A 27 -23.66 18.21 4.72
C ALA A 27 -23.30 16.72 5.02
N ARG A 28 -24.29 15.83 4.99
CA ARG A 28 -24.07 14.38 5.17
C ARG A 28 -23.36 13.77 3.97
N GLU A 29 -23.67 14.22 2.75
CA GLU A 29 -23.00 13.79 1.52
C GLU A 29 -21.58 14.36 1.43
N GLY A 30 -21.38 15.63 1.85
CA GLY A 30 -20.07 16.27 1.97
C GLY A 30 -19.14 15.60 2.98
N LEU A 31 -19.68 14.89 3.97
CA LEU A 31 -18.93 14.06 4.93
C LEU A 31 -18.43 12.73 4.34
N VAL A 32 -18.57 12.50 3.02
CA VAL A 32 -18.06 11.29 2.37
C VAL A 32 -16.57 11.13 2.63
N TYR A 33 -15.79 12.21 2.58
CA TYR A 33 -14.37 12.19 2.87
C TYR A 33 -14.06 11.82 4.34
N GLU A 34 -14.88 12.22 5.29
CA GLU A 34 -14.74 11.84 6.71
C GLU A 34 -15.16 10.38 6.94
N ARG A 35 -16.15 9.89 6.20
CA ARG A 35 -16.67 8.51 6.33
C ARG A 35 -15.80 7.48 5.64
N VAL A 36 -15.29 7.81 4.45
CA VAL A 36 -14.53 6.88 3.60
C VAL A 36 -13.04 7.10 3.81
N GLY A 37 -12.63 8.31 4.15
CA GLY A 37 -11.23 8.74 4.26
C GLY A 37 -10.54 8.81 2.91
N LEU A 38 -9.52 9.65 2.80
CA LEU A 38 -8.62 9.63 1.67
C LEU A 38 -7.50 8.61 1.90
N MET A 39 -7.04 8.00 0.82
CA MET A 39 -5.93 7.04 0.90
C MET A 39 -4.65 7.67 1.44
N SER A 40 -4.39 8.95 1.17
CA SER A 40 -3.26 9.68 1.75
C SER A 40 -3.30 9.67 3.28
N SER A 41 -4.42 10.06 3.88
CA SER A 41 -4.59 10.09 5.34
C SER A 41 -4.42 8.71 5.96
N ARG A 42 -4.97 7.67 5.35
CA ARG A 42 -4.82 6.29 5.82
C ARG A 42 -3.37 5.81 5.79
N VAL A 43 -2.66 6.13 4.71
CA VAL A 43 -1.22 5.80 4.58
C VAL A 43 -0.41 6.51 5.66
N GLU A 44 -0.68 7.79 5.91
CA GLU A 44 0.00 8.59 6.92
C GLU A 44 -0.28 8.09 8.34
N GLU A 45 -1.55 7.80 8.68
CA GLU A 45 -1.95 7.28 9.98
C GLU A 45 -1.28 5.93 10.28
N LEU A 46 -1.30 4.99 9.34
CA LEU A 46 -0.65 3.69 9.50
C LEU A 46 0.88 3.82 9.60
N ALA A 47 1.49 4.69 8.81
CA ALA A 47 2.93 4.94 8.88
C ALA A 47 3.33 5.56 10.22
N TRP A 48 2.54 6.50 10.74
CA TRP A 48 2.73 7.13 12.05
C TRP A 48 2.57 6.13 13.19
N GLY A 49 1.60 5.23 13.08
CA GLY A 49 1.32 4.20 14.10
C GLY A 49 2.36 3.06 14.17
N MET A 50 3.33 3.01 13.25
CA MET A 50 4.39 2.00 13.28
C MET A 50 5.38 2.24 14.41
N ASP A 51 5.84 1.14 15.01
CA ASP A 51 6.86 1.12 16.07
C ASP A 51 7.98 0.11 15.78
N PHE A 52 8.20 -0.23 14.51
CA PHE A 52 9.20 -1.22 14.09
C PHE A 52 10.64 -0.74 14.28
N ASP A 53 11.37 -1.40 15.18
CA ASP A 53 12.80 -1.19 15.41
C ASP A 53 13.62 -2.01 14.41
N LEU A 54 14.30 -1.31 13.50
CA LEU A 54 15.16 -1.91 12.47
C LEU A 54 16.33 -2.72 13.04
N SER A 55 16.83 -2.35 14.23
CA SER A 55 18.00 -3.01 14.84
C SER A 55 17.62 -4.31 15.55
N ARG A 56 16.46 -4.31 16.18
CA ARG A 56 15.92 -5.46 16.91
C ARG A 56 15.05 -6.35 16.05
N ARG A 57 14.60 -5.85 14.89
CA ARG A 57 13.61 -6.48 13.99
C ARG A 57 12.32 -6.85 14.73
N ARG A 58 11.85 -5.95 15.58
CA ARG A 58 10.66 -6.10 16.44
C ARG A 58 9.80 -4.87 16.35
N GLY A 59 8.50 -5.09 16.61
CA GLY A 59 7.50 -4.05 16.54
C GLY A 59 6.57 -4.24 15.35
N ARG A 60 5.63 -3.33 15.18
CA ARG A 60 4.54 -3.48 14.21
C ARG A 60 4.89 -2.85 12.87
N VAL A 61 4.53 -3.57 11.81
CA VAL A 61 4.61 -3.13 10.42
C VAL A 61 3.22 -3.13 9.80
N VAL A 62 3.04 -2.37 8.71
CA VAL A 62 1.77 -2.35 7.98
C VAL A 62 1.66 -3.60 7.11
N LEU A 63 0.52 -4.32 7.22
CA LEU A 63 0.20 -5.47 6.40
C LEU A 63 -0.85 -5.17 5.34
N ASN A 64 -0.70 -5.84 4.20
CA ASN A 64 -1.79 -6.19 3.29
C ASN A 64 -2.29 -7.59 3.64
N VAL A 65 -3.55 -7.87 3.35
CA VAL A 65 -4.15 -9.18 3.53
C VAL A 65 -4.81 -9.63 2.24
N SER A 66 -4.54 -10.85 1.82
CA SER A 66 -5.22 -11.48 0.69
C SER A 66 -6.00 -12.69 1.20
N VAL A 67 -7.31 -12.67 1.02
CA VAL A 67 -8.22 -13.73 1.45
C VAL A 67 -8.44 -14.71 0.31
N ILE A 68 -8.17 -15.99 0.55
CA ILE A 68 -8.24 -17.07 -0.44
C ILE A 68 -9.02 -18.27 0.11
N PRO A 69 -9.78 -19.01 -0.70
CA PRO A 69 -10.33 -20.30 -0.29
C PRO A 69 -9.22 -21.27 0.13
N GLU A 70 -9.39 -21.93 1.28
CA GLU A 70 -8.38 -22.83 1.85
C GLU A 70 -7.87 -23.89 0.84
N ARG A 71 -8.78 -24.44 0.02
CA ARG A 71 -8.45 -25.48 -0.97
C ARG A 71 -7.45 -25.03 -2.05
N VAL A 72 -7.28 -23.74 -2.29
CA VAL A 72 -6.36 -23.18 -3.30
C VAL A 72 -5.11 -22.57 -2.70
N LEU A 73 -4.94 -22.62 -1.38
CA LEU A 73 -3.77 -22.11 -0.66
C LEU A 73 -2.44 -22.59 -1.28
N PRO A 74 -2.22 -23.87 -1.56
CA PRO A 74 -0.92 -24.30 -2.11
C PRO A 74 -0.60 -23.66 -3.46
N ARG A 75 -1.61 -23.42 -4.29
CA ARG A 75 -1.45 -22.77 -5.59
C ARG A 75 -1.17 -21.27 -5.43
N ALA A 76 -1.96 -20.58 -4.62
CA ALA A 76 -1.75 -19.17 -4.33
C ALA A 76 -0.37 -18.92 -3.72
N PHE A 77 0.05 -19.77 -2.79
CA PHE A 77 1.34 -19.63 -2.11
C PHE A 77 2.54 -19.82 -3.05
N ARG A 78 2.46 -20.76 -4.02
CA ARG A 78 3.53 -20.91 -5.03
C ARG A 78 3.68 -19.65 -5.90
N GLU A 79 2.56 -19.04 -6.30
CA GLU A 79 2.61 -17.78 -7.06
C GLU A 79 3.24 -16.64 -6.24
N LEU A 80 2.81 -16.50 -4.98
CA LEU A 80 3.42 -15.56 -4.03
C LEU A 80 4.93 -15.82 -3.88
N ALA A 81 5.33 -17.05 -3.65
CA ALA A 81 6.72 -17.43 -3.45
C ALA A 81 7.59 -17.11 -4.68
N GLY A 82 7.06 -17.32 -5.89
CA GLY A 82 7.73 -16.96 -7.13
C GLY A 82 8.04 -15.46 -7.21
N MET A 83 7.11 -14.62 -6.81
CA MET A 83 7.29 -13.17 -6.78
C MET A 83 8.28 -12.73 -5.69
N LEU A 84 8.19 -13.30 -4.49
CA LEU A 84 9.13 -13.01 -3.41
C LEU A 84 10.55 -13.48 -3.75
N GLY A 85 10.67 -14.63 -4.42
CA GLY A 85 11.93 -15.14 -4.92
C GLY A 85 12.58 -14.27 -6.00
N ALA A 86 11.77 -13.59 -6.81
CA ALA A 86 12.22 -12.61 -7.79
C ALA A 86 12.55 -11.22 -7.17
N GLY A 87 12.37 -11.04 -5.85
CA GLY A 87 12.63 -9.76 -5.17
C GLY A 87 11.61 -8.66 -5.45
N LEU A 88 10.41 -9.02 -5.92
CA LEU A 88 9.36 -8.06 -6.30
C LEU A 88 8.29 -7.87 -5.22
N GLY A 89 8.51 -8.38 -4.01
CA GLY A 89 7.70 -8.11 -2.82
C GLY A 89 8.36 -7.12 -1.88
N MET A 90 7.60 -6.68 -0.88
CA MET A 90 8.07 -5.74 0.16
C MET A 90 8.75 -6.40 1.35
N SER A 91 8.75 -7.72 1.41
CA SER A 91 9.44 -8.49 2.46
C SER A 91 9.42 -9.97 2.09
N PRO A 92 10.45 -10.76 2.44
CA PRO A 92 10.37 -12.21 2.38
C PRO A 92 9.54 -12.83 3.53
N TYR A 93 9.08 -12.01 4.48
CA TYR A 93 8.26 -12.43 5.62
C TYR A 93 6.79 -12.31 5.28
N VAL A 94 6.03 -13.34 5.61
CA VAL A 94 4.59 -13.44 5.33
C VAL A 94 3.84 -13.91 6.57
N GLY A 95 2.56 -13.60 6.65
CA GLY A 95 1.64 -14.09 7.68
C GLY A 95 0.63 -15.07 7.09
N LEU A 96 0.20 -16.04 7.90
CA LEU A 96 -0.90 -16.92 7.58
C LEU A 96 -1.94 -16.82 8.70
N PHE A 97 -3.19 -16.58 8.32
CA PHE A 97 -4.29 -16.29 9.24
C PHE A 97 -5.45 -17.24 8.98
N ALA A 98 -5.96 -17.84 10.05
CA ALA A 98 -7.03 -18.83 9.98
C ALA A 98 -8.41 -18.19 9.87
N ALA A 99 -9.40 -18.99 9.48
CA ALA A 99 -10.80 -18.59 9.50
C ALA A 99 -11.22 -18.12 10.91
N GLY A 100 -11.93 -16.99 10.96
CA GLY A 100 -12.37 -16.35 12.19
C GLY A 100 -11.43 -15.28 12.74
N GLU A 101 -10.17 -15.24 12.33
CA GLU A 101 -9.25 -14.17 12.72
C GLU A 101 -9.67 -12.83 12.15
N GLN A 102 -9.46 -11.76 12.94
CA GLN A 102 -9.77 -10.38 12.59
C GLN A 102 -8.47 -9.59 12.41
N LEU A 103 -8.29 -9.01 11.24
CA LEU A 103 -7.14 -8.18 10.89
C LEU A 103 -7.63 -6.78 10.49
N GLY A 104 -7.54 -5.83 11.40
CA GLY A 104 -8.14 -4.52 11.19
C GLY A 104 -9.64 -4.63 10.85
N THR A 105 -10.03 -4.20 9.66
CA THR A 105 -11.41 -4.30 9.16
C THR A 105 -11.71 -5.62 8.43
N VAL A 106 -10.71 -6.48 8.22
CA VAL A 106 -10.85 -7.73 7.45
C VAL A 106 -11.02 -8.91 8.41
N GLN A 107 -12.15 -9.59 8.32
CA GLN A 107 -12.38 -10.86 8.99
C GLN A 107 -12.20 -12.00 8.00
N ILE A 108 -11.43 -13.03 8.39
CA ILE A 108 -11.20 -14.20 7.52
C ILE A 108 -12.44 -15.11 7.56
N PRO A 109 -13.14 -15.29 6.42
CA PRO A 109 -14.36 -16.09 6.39
C PRO A 109 -14.10 -17.58 6.62
N LYS A 110 -15.14 -18.31 7.04
CA LYS A 110 -15.07 -19.78 7.15
C LYS A 110 -14.71 -20.41 5.81
N GLY A 111 -13.79 -21.39 5.83
CA GLY A 111 -13.28 -22.07 4.63
C GLY A 111 -12.30 -21.23 3.79
N HIS A 112 -11.80 -20.13 4.37
CA HIS A 112 -10.77 -19.28 3.77
C HIS A 112 -9.57 -19.14 4.69
N MET A 113 -8.45 -18.74 4.10
CA MET A 113 -7.22 -18.36 4.78
C MET A 113 -6.82 -16.95 4.36
N GLY A 114 -6.21 -16.22 5.29
CA GLY A 114 -5.59 -14.92 5.02
C GLY A 114 -4.09 -15.09 4.77
N LEU A 115 -3.58 -14.58 3.67
CA LEU A 115 -2.14 -14.41 3.43
C LEU A 115 -1.75 -12.96 3.64
N GLY A 116 -0.92 -12.71 4.65
CA GLY A 116 -0.37 -11.39 4.96
C GLY A 116 0.93 -11.11 4.24
N THR A 117 1.05 -9.96 3.62
CA THR A 117 2.30 -9.45 3.04
C THR A 117 2.60 -8.06 3.59
N VAL A 118 3.88 -7.73 3.77
CA VAL A 118 4.26 -6.39 4.23
C VAL A 118 3.86 -5.34 3.18
N CYS A 119 3.22 -4.27 3.63
CA CYS A 119 2.82 -3.16 2.77
C CYS A 119 3.99 -2.22 2.49
N SER A 120 3.99 -1.56 1.33
CA SER A 120 4.96 -0.51 0.99
C SER A 120 4.96 0.67 1.99
N VAL A 121 3.85 0.89 2.69
CA VAL A 121 3.72 1.88 3.77
C VAL A 121 4.71 1.63 4.92
N ALA A 122 5.19 0.40 5.10
CA ALA A 122 6.21 0.11 6.10
C ALA A 122 7.51 0.93 5.89
N LEU A 123 7.87 1.26 4.64
CA LEU A 123 9.01 2.14 4.39
C LEU A 123 8.73 3.60 4.80
N ASN A 124 7.48 4.04 4.72
CA ASN A 124 7.10 5.37 5.23
C ASN A 124 7.33 5.42 6.76
N GLY A 125 6.85 4.40 7.49
CA GLY A 125 6.99 4.35 8.94
C GLY A 125 8.44 4.39 9.42
N VAL A 126 9.32 3.60 8.80
CA VAL A 126 10.75 3.60 9.19
C VAL A 126 11.48 4.89 8.82
N LEU A 127 11.07 5.57 7.74
CA LEU A 127 11.61 6.88 7.38
C LEU A 127 11.12 7.97 8.34
N LEU A 128 9.84 7.98 8.69
CA LEU A 128 9.26 8.89 9.70
C LEU A 128 9.92 8.69 11.07
N ALA A 129 10.10 7.45 11.52
CA ALA A 129 10.79 7.15 12.77
C ALA A 129 12.26 7.64 12.79
N ALA A 130 12.87 7.79 11.63
CA ALA A 130 14.20 8.38 11.46
C ALA A 130 14.18 9.92 11.29
N GLY A 131 13.02 10.57 11.48
CA GLY A 131 12.85 12.02 11.33
C GLY A 131 12.83 12.51 9.88
N ILE A 132 12.62 11.63 8.91
CA ILE A 132 12.55 11.97 7.49
C ILE A 132 11.08 12.07 7.08
N PRO A 133 10.58 13.29 6.80
CA PRO A 133 9.22 13.46 6.31
C PRO A 133 9.11 12.86 4.90
N ILE A 134 8.09 12.02 4.72
CA ILE A 134 7.80 11.34 3.46
C ILE A 134 6.32 11.44 3.14
N SER A 135 6.01 11.86 1.93
CA SER A 135 4.63 12.07 1.48
C SER A 135 4.26 11.06 0.39
N PRO A 136 3.11 10.38 0.50
CA PRO A 136 2.57 9.60 -0.60
C PRO A 136 2.08 10.54 -1.70
N VAL A 137 2.45 10.28 -2.96
CA VAL A 137 2.04 11.12 -4.09
C VAL A 137 1.02 10.39 -4.95
N PHE A 138 1.40 9.26 -5.52
CA PHE A 138 0.51 8.45 -6.33
C PHE A 138 0.89 6.97 -6.30
N ALA A 139 -0.06 6.11 -6.64
CA ALA A 139 0.22 4.76 -7.08
C ALA A 139 0.22 4.69 -8.61
N ALA A 140 1.00 3.79 -9.17
CA ALA A 140 1.11 3.64 -10.61
C ALA A 140 1.32 2.18 -11.03
N VAL A 141 1.03 1.93 -12.29
CA VAL A 141 1.51 0.76 -13.02
C VAL A 141 2.83 1.12 -13.66
N LEU A 142 3.89 0.41 -13.30
CA LEU A 142 5.26 0.61 -13.79
C LEU A 142 5.61 -0.44 -14.84
N ASP A 143 5.97 0.00 -16.04
CA ASP A 143 6.47 -0.85 -17.13
C ASP A 143 7.96 -1.16 -16.89
N LEU A 144 8.30 -2.44 -16.80
CA LEU A 144 9.67 -2.94 -16.70
C LEU A 144 10.12 -3.56 -18.02
N ARG A 145 11.37 -3.30 -18.42
CA ARG A 145 12.05 -4.00 -19.52
C ARG A 145 13.44 -4.43 -19.06
N ASP A 146 13.72 -5.71 -19.18
CA ASP A 146 15.00 -6.29 -18.75
C ASP A 146 15.39 -5.91 -17.30
N GLY A 147 14.39 -5.88 -16.42
CA GLY A 147 14.55 -5.51 -15.01
C GLY A 147 14.67 -3.99 -14.74
N VAL A 148 14.60 -3.16 -15.79
CA VAL A 148 14.77 -1.69 -15.68
C VAL A 148 13.41 -0.99 -15.75
N PRO A 149 13.09 -0.08 -14.82
CA PRO A 149 11.94 0.82 -14.89
C PRO A 149 12.00 1.71 -16.13
N VAL A 150 10.93 1.72 -16.94
CA VAL A 150 10.89 2.48 -18.21
C VAL A 150 9.95 3.67 -18.14
N ARG A 151 8.70 3.43 -17.67
CA ARG A 151 7.65 4.46 -17.64
C ARG A 151 6.49 4.03 -16.75
N PHE A 152 5.68 4.98 -16.33
CA PHE A 152 4.36 4.71 -15.78
C PHE A 152 3.34 4.63 -16.93
N THR A 153 2.38 3.71 -16.82
CA THR A 153 1.29 3.54 -17.79
C THR A 153 -0.05 4.02 -17.25
N ASP A 154 -0.29 3.85 -15.95
CA ASP A 154 -1.53 4.22 -15.28
C ASP A 154 -1.18 4.82 -13.92
N ILE A 155 -1.89 5.88 -13.52
CA ILE A 155 -1.58 6.64 -12.31
C ILE A 155 -2.88 6.98 -11.57
N LEU A 156 -2.86 6.81 -10.24
CA LEU A 156 -3.91 7.27 -9.34
C LEU A 156 -3.27 8.05 -8.18
N HIS A 157 -3.59 9.33 -8.08
CA HIS A 157 -3.13 10.20 -6.99
C HIS A 157 -3.82 9.86 -5.68
N TYR A 158 -3.04 9.82 -4.58
CA TYR A 158 -3.57 9.45 -3.27
C TYR A 158 -4.43 10.53 -2.62
N ASP A 159 -4.18 11.79 -2.92
CA ASP A 159 -4.93 12.95 -2.41
C ASP A 159 -6.31 13.13 -3.06
N GLY A 160 -6.55 12.47 -4.18
CA GLY A 160 -7.80 12.55 -4.93
C GLY A 160 -8.65 11.27 -4.88
N THR A 161 -8.24 10.23 -4.12
CA THR A 161 -8.95 8.95 -4.10
C THR A 161 -9.23 8.42 -2.70
N SER A 162 -10.43 7.86 -2.52
CA SER A 162 -10.81 7.03 -1.39
C SER A 162 -10.63 5.54 -1.67
N LEU A 163 -10.41 5.16 -2.94
CA LEU A 163 -10.15 3.78 -3.36
C LEU A 163 -8.66 3.48 -3.24
N ASP A 164 -8.35 2.25 -2.80
CA ASP A 164 -6.97 1.77 -2.83
C ASP A 164 -6.56 1.46 -4.28
N PRO A 165 -5.55 2.15 -4.83
CA PRO A 165 -5.18 2.00 -6.22
C PRO A 165 -4.68 0.60 -6.59
N ILE A 166 -3.96 -0.08 -5.70
CA ILE A 166 -3.30 -1.35 -6.05
C ILE A 166 -4.31 -2.47 -6.30
N PRO A 167 -5.31 -2.73 -5.43
CA PRO A 167 -6.41 -3.64 -5.76
C PRO A 167 -7.16 -3.27 -7.04
N VAL A 168 -7.34 -1.96 -7.31
CA VAL A 168 -7.98 -1.49 -8.57
C VAL A 168 -7.14 -1.91 -9.78
N PHE A 169 -5.82 -1.71 -9.77
CA PHE A 169 -4.93 -2.13 -10.86
C PHE A 169 -4.91 -3.65 -11.04
N ILE A 170 -4.92 -4.42 -9.96
CA ILE A 170 -4.97 -5.89 -10.02
C ILE A 170 -6.29 -6.33 -10.67
N LYS A 171 -7.43 -5.88 -10.15
CA LYS A 171 -8.75 -6.29 -10.66
C LYS A 171 -9.05 -5.75 -12.06
N GLY A 172 -8.46 -4.61 -12.41
CA GLY A 172 -8.50 -4.05 -13.77
C GLY A 172 -7.64 -4.80 -14.79
N GLY A 173 -6.85 -5.79 -14.36
CA GLY A 173 -5.96 -6.55 -15.25
C GLY A 173 -4.83 -5.70 -15.85
N LEU A 174 -4.45 -4.61 -15.17
CA LEU A 174 -3.42 -3.68 -15.65
C LEU A 174 -2.00 -4.18 -15.39
N LEU A 175 -1.83 -5.13 -14.47
CA LEU A 175 -0.54 -5.68 -14.09
C LEU A 175 -0.17 -6.91 -14.95
N SER A 176 1.12 -7.22 -15.00
CA SER A 176 1.67 -8.46 -15.54
C SER A 176 2.90 -8.87 -14.71
N VAL A 177 2.64 -9.09 -13.40
CA VAL A 177 3.69 -9.31 -12.41
C VAL A 177 4.47 -10.60 -12.64
N ARG A 178 3.82 -11.66 -13.15
CA ARG A 178 4.47 -12.93 -13.49
C ARG A 178 5.48 -12.78 -14.64
N LEU A 179 5.22 -11.88 -15.57
CA LEU A 179 6.17 -11.51 -16.62
C LEU A 179 7.26 -10.60 -16.07
N ALA A 180 6.91 -9.65 -15.22
CA ALA A 180 7.87 -8.78 -14.54
C ALA A 180 8.88 -9.55 -13.69
N ALA A 181 8.47 -10.67 -13.08
CA ALA A 181 9.37 -11.59 -12.37
C ALA A 181 10.43 -12.23 -13.29
N LYS A 182 10.20 -12.25 -14.61
CA LYS A 182 11.15 -12.68 -15.64
C LYS A 182 11.93 -11.53 -16.28
N GLY A 183 11.76 -10.31 -15.77
CA GLY A 183 12.45 -9.11 -16.21
C GLY A 183 11.61 -8.13 -17.02
N THR A 184 10.57 -8.55 -17.74
CA THR A 184 9.77 -7.65 -18.59
C THR A 184 8.30 -7.83 -18.30
N GLY A 185 7.63 -6.76 -17.84
CA GLY A 185 6.22 -6.80 -17.47
C GLY A 185 5.81 -5.54 -16.68
N ARG A 186 4.65 -5.57 -16.05
CA ARG A 186 4.07 -4.43 -15.35
C ARG A 186 3.85 -4.72 -13.87
N LEU A 187 4.33 -3.81 -13.02
CA LEU A 187 4.21 -3.88 -11.56
C LEU A 187 3.34 -2.77 -11.02
N GLY A 188 2.59 -3.04 -9.97
CA GLY A 188 2.02 -2.01 -9.12
C GLY A 188 3.12 -1.38 -8.27
N VAL A 189 3.20 -0.06 -8.27
CA VAL A 189 4.16 0.71 -7.47
C VAL A 189 3.49 1.87 -6.75
N SER A 190 4.18 2.38 -5.75
CA SER A 190 3.84 3.60 -5.04
C SER A 190 4.97 4.60 -5.17
N VAL A 191 4.66 5.83 -5.55
CA VAL A 191 5.63 6.92 -5.58
C VAL A 191 5.48 7.77 -4.33
N ARG A 192 6.62 8.03 -3.71
CA ARG A 192 6.77 8.84 -2.50
C ARG A 192 7.76 9.95 -2.75
N GLU A 193 7.59 11.07 -2.06
CA GLU A 193 8.53 12.18 -2.07
C GLU A 193 9.06 12.49 -0.66
N ALA A 194 10.36 12.79 -0.60
CA ALA A 194 11.01 13.31 0.59
C ALA A 194 11.80 14.60 0.24
N PRO A 195 12.16 15.43 1.22
CA PRO A 195 13.03 16.58 0.95
C PRO A 195 14.38 16.14 0.36
N ALA A 196 14.83 16.81 -0.70
CA ALA A 196 16.10 16.47 -1.38
C ALA A 196 17.30 16.49 -0.41
N GLY A 197 17.31 17.40 0.57
CA GLY A 197 18.33 17.45 1.62
C GLY A 197 18.38 16.20 2.51
N ALA A 198 17.30 15.42 2.57
CA ALA A 198 17.24 14.17 3.34
C ALA A 198 17.66 12.93 2.53
N ALA A 199 17.93 13.04 1.21
CA ALA A 199 18.16 11.91 0.32
C ALA A 199 19.22 10.91 0.85
N ARG A 200 20.40 11.40 1.28
CA ARG A 200 21.46 10.54 1.86
C ARG A 200 21.06 9.87 3.17
N ALA A 201 20.28 10.56 4.00
CA ALA A 201 19.77 9.98 5.24
C ALA A 201 18.72 8.91 4.94
N ALA A 202 17.79 9.18 4.03
CA ALA A 202 16.79 8.23 3.56
C ALA A 202 17.44 6.96 3.01
N GLU A 203 18.45 7.08 2.17
CA GLU A 203 19.18 5.94 1.60
C GLU A 203 19.84 5.06 2.70
N ARG A 204 20.43 5.68 3.73
CA ARG A 204 20.99 4.91 4.87
C ARG A 204 19.89 4.14 5.63
N VAL A 205 18.74 4.76 5.86
CA VAL A 205 17.61 4.13 6.54
C VAL A 205 17.05 2.99 5.70
N LEU A 206 16.86 3.20 4.39
CA LEU A 206 16.36 2.19 3.45
C LEU A 206 17.29 0.97 3.37
N ARG A 207 18.61 1.17 3.34
CA ARG A 207 19.57 0.05 3.42
C ARG A 207 19.48 -0.73 4.74
N ARG A 208 19.20 -0.05 5.85
CA ARG A 208 18.98 -0.73 7.14
C ARG A 208 17.64 -1.48 7.13
N ALA A 209 16.60 -0.90 6.55
CA ALA A 209 15.30 -1.53 6.39
C ALA A 209 15.39 -2.83 5.56
N GLU A 210 16.13 -2.80 4.44
CA GLU A 210 16.40 -3.98 3.60
C GLU A 210 17.10 -5.10 4.41
N LYS A 211 18.14 -4.76 5.17
CA LYS A 211 18.84 -5.71 6.07
C LYS A 211 17.94 -6.24 7.19
N ALA A 212 16.97 -5.47 7.63
CA ALA A 212 16.00 -5.89 8.64
C ALA A 212 14.88 -6.78 8.07
N GLY A 213 14.84 -7.01 6.75
CA GLY A 213 13.86 -7.87 6.09
C GLY A 213 12.67 -7.12 5.51
N LEU A 214 12.75 -5.79 5.43
CA LEU A 214 11.82 -5.01 4.60
C LEU A 214 12.36 -4.89 3.18
N GLY A 215 11.48 -4.58 2.22
CA GLY A 215 11.88 -4.37 0.82
C GLY A 215 12.63 -3.05 0.61
N ARG A 216 12.97 -2.81 -0.63
CA ARG A 216 13.66 -1.58 -1.06
C ARG A 216 12.92 -0.88 -2.19
N PRO A 217 13.11 0.42 -2.40
CA PRO A 217 12.67 1.08 -3.61
C PRO A 217 13.32 0.46 -4.86
N LEU A 218 12.57 0.42 -5.96
CA LEU A 218 13.08 0.05 -7.29
C LEU A 218 13.94 1.18 -7.88
N LEU A 219 13.60 2.41 -7.54
CA LEU A 219 14.29 3.62 -8.00
C LEU A 219 14.25 4.66 -6.89
N VAL A 220 15.36 5.36 -6.71
CA VAL A 220 15.45 6.60 -5.91
C VAL A 220 16.01 7.67 -6.85
N GLU A 221 15.21 8.69 -7.11
CA GLU A 221 15.55 9.76 -8.05
C GLU A 221 15.56 11.11 -7.35
N GLY A 222 16.63 11.87 -7.51
CA GLY A 222 16.66 13.23 -7.03
C GLY A 222 17.99 13.73 -6.50
N PRO A 223 18.14 15.06 -6.38
CA PRO A 223 17.14 16.06 -6.78
C PRO A 223 17.02 16.12 -8.31
N ALA A 224 15.87 15.80 -8.83
CA ALA A 224 15.57 15.79 -10.26
C ALA A 224 14.28 16.58 -10.53
N THR A 225 14.07 16.99 -11.76
CA THR A 225 12.84 17.66 -12.17
C THR A 225 11.78 16.71 -12.72
N HIS A 226 12.19 15.48 -13.06
CA HIS A 226 11.30 14.46 -13.61
C HIS A 226 11.67 13.07 -13.08
N LEU A 227 10.66 12.23 -12.94
CA LEU A 227 10.76 10.81 -12.62
C LEU A 227 10.07 10.02 -13.73
N LEU A 228 10.82 9.31 -14.58
CA LEU A 228 10.26 8.53 -15.71
C LEU A 228 9.24 9.31 -16.54
N GLY A 229 9.55 10.58 -16.83
CA GLY A 229 8.69 11.50 -17.58
C GLY A 229 7.63 12.24 -16.76
N MET A 230 7.42 11.90 -15.49
CA MET A 230 6.52 12.63 -14.59
C MET A 230 7.25 13.78 -13.91
N PRO A 231 6.67 14.99 -13.86
CA PRO A 231 7.29 16.11 -13.15
C PRO A 231 7.37 15.83 -11.64
N LEU A 232 8.50 16.21 -11.05
CA LEU A 232 8.73 16.20 -9.62
C LEU A 232 8.67 17.61 -9.05
N ALA A 233 8.17 17.75 -7.83
CA ALA A 233 8.20 19.02 -7.13
C ALA A 233 9.65 19.46 -6.87
N ALA A 234 9.92 20.75 -7.02
CA ALA A 234 11.26 21.30 -6.78
C ALA A 234 11.75 21.01 -5.36
N GLY A 235 13.02 20.65 -5.21
CA GLY A 235 13.61 20.33 -3.90
C GLY A 235 13.18 18.99 -3.30
N ARG A 236 12.61 18.09 -4.11
CA ARG A 236 12.18 16.76 -3.67
C ARG A 236 13.07 15.65 -4.25
N THR A 237 13.10 14.54 -3.57
CA THR A 237 13.61 13.24 -4.02
C THR A 237 12.46 12.28 -4.08
N ALA A 238 12.31 11.56 -5.17
CA ALA A 238 11.26 10.57 -5.35
C ALA A 238 11.77 9.15 -5.09
N LEU A 239 10.89 8.33 -4.52
CA LEU A 239 11.10 6.91 -4.29
C LEU A 239 10.00 6.13 -5.01
N VAL A 240 10.37 5.23 -5.90
CA VAL A 240 9.46 4.27 -6.54
C VAL A 240 9.53 2.97 -5.75
N ILE A 241 8.47 2.66 -5.03
CA ILE A 241 8.42 1.53 -4.09
C ILE A 241 7.47 0.47 -4.67
N PRO A 242 7.89 -0.82 -4.78
CA PRO A 242 7.00 -1.87 -5.26
C PRO A 242 5.81 -2.04 -4.30
N ALA A 243 4.63 -2.29 -4.84
CA ALA A 243 3.47 -2.59 -4.01
C ALA A 243 3.63 -3.96 -3.34
N GLY A 244 3.33 -4.05 -2.03
CA GLY A 244 3.40 -5.32 -1.30
C GLY A 244 2.43 -6.38 -1.85
N LEU A 245 1.32 -5.96 -2.45
CA LEU A 245 0.35 -6.86 -3.10
C LEU A 245 0.82 -7.43 -4.44
N ASN A 246 1.92 -6.97 -5.05
CA ASN A 246 2.45 -7.57 -6.27
C ASN A 246 2.67 -9.08 -6.10
N ALA A 247 3.11 -9.52 -4.92
CA ALA A 247 3.30 -10.93 -4.62
C ALA A 247 2.01 -11.75 -4.77
N MET A 248 0.87 -11.18 -4.39
CA MET A 248 -0.42 -11.85 -4.50
C MET A 248 -1.15 -11.56 -5.82
N ALA A 249 -0.79 -10.49 -6.54
CA ALA A 249 -1.30 -10.22 -7.89
C ALA A 249 -0.94 -11.37 -8.85
N ALA A 250 0.16 -12.07 -8.64
CA ALA A 250 0.53 -13.27 -9.42
C ALA A 250 -0.50 -14.39 -9.27
N ALA A 251 -1.11 -14.55 -8.10
CA ALA A 251 -2.18 -15.52 -7.89
C ALA A 251 -3.45 -15.12 -8.66
N ASP A 252 -3.79 -13.84 -8.67
CA ASP A 252 -4.92 -13.31 -9.46
C ASP A 252 -4.69 -13.52 -10.97
N GLU A 253 -3.50 -13.21 -11.49
CA GLU A 253 -3.10 -13.51 -12.87
C GLU A 253 -3.17 -15.00 -13.21
N ALA A 254 -2.87 -15.87 -12.25
CA ALA A 254 -3.01 -17.31 -12.37
C ALA A 254 -4.48 -17.78 -12.23
N ARG A 255 -5.44 -16.86 -12.15
CA ARG A 255 -6.87 -17.16 -11.95
C ARG A 255 -7.14 -17.97 -10.69
N VAL A 256 -6.40 -17.70 -9.62
CA VAL A 256 -6.73 -18.18 -8.29
C VAL A 256 -7.76 -17.23 -7.70
N PRO A 257 -8.88 -17.71 -7.16
CA PRO A 257 -9.84 -16.85 -6.46
C PRO A 257 -9.15 -16.18 -5.26
N VAL A 258 -9.10 -14.84 -5.27
CA VAL A 258 -8.45 -14.05 -4.21
C VAL A 258 -9.12 -12.69 -4.08
N GLU A 259 -9.28 -12.25 -2.82
CA GLU A 259 -9.69 -10.88 -2.49
C GLU A 259 -8.51 -10.17 -1.85
N HIS A 260 -8.18 -8.99 -2.36
CA HIS A 260 -7.03 -8.20 -1.91
C HIS A 260 -7.46 -7.01 -1.06
N TYR A 261 -6.85 -6.88 0.10
CA TYR A 261 -6.99 -5.74 1.00
C TYR A 261 -5.61 -5.16 1.29
N SER A 262 -5.42 -3.89 0.96
CA SER A 262 -4.14 -3.23 1.15
C SER A 262 -4.16 -2.38 2.40
N ALA A 263 -3.00 -2.18 3.03
CA ALA A 263 -2.81 -1.34 4.20
C ALA A 263 -3.86 -1.60 5.30
N VAL A 264 -4.05 -2.88 5.67
CA VAL A 264 -5.17 -3.33 6.50
C VAL A 264 -4.97 -2.95 7.97
N CYS A 265 -3.80 -3.26 8.53
CA CYS A 265 -3.53 -3.08 9.96
C CYS A 265 -2.03 -3.02 10.24
N LEU A 266 -1.72 -2.67 11.48
CA LEU A 266 -0.41 -2.85 12.08
C LEU A 266 -0.34 -4.24 12.70
N HIS A 267 0.74 -5.00 12.39
CA HIS A 267 0.93 -6.37 12.86
C HIS A 267 2.37 -6.57 13.36
N PRO A 268 2.59 -7.31 14.48
CA PRO A 268 3.93 -7.60 14.97
C PRO A 268 4.77 -8.33 13.92
N PHE A 269 5.93 -7.75 13.57
CA PHE A 269 6.82 -8.31 12.54
C PHE A 269 7.38 -9.68 12.96
N GLU A 270 7.64 -9.87 14.24
CA GLU A 270 8.14 -11.11 14.81
C GLU A 270 7.16 -12.30 14.73
N GLN A 271 5.90 -12.04 14.40
CA GLN A 271 4.89 -13.07 14.13
C GLN A 271 4.81 -13.45 12.64
N LEU A 272 5.55 -12.76 11.80
CA LEU A 272 5.70 -13.12 10.38
C LEU A 272 6.83 -14.13 10.22
N MET A 273 6.68 -15.02 9.25
CA MET A 273 7.62 -16.08 8.96
C MET A 273 8.24 -15.92 7.56
N PRO A 274 9.52 -16.25 7.34
CA PRO A 274 10.07 -16.34 6.01
C PRO A 274 9.23 -17.25 5.12
N TYR A 275 8.89 -16.82 3.91
CA TYR A 275 7.98 -17.57 3.03
C TYR A 275 8.48 -18.99 2.72
N ARG A 276 9.81 -19.22 2.74
CA ARG A 276 10.39 -20.55 2.52
C ARG A 276 10.15 -21.49 3.69
N GLU A 277 10.21 -20.99 4.92
CA GLU A 277 9.90 -21.75 6.14
C GLU A 277 8.41 -22.07 6.17
N MET A 278 7.55 -21.09 5.89
CA MET A 278 6.09 -21.30 5.82
C MET A 278 5.72 -22.34 4.74
N ALA A 279 6.39 -22.32 3.59
CA ALA A 279 6.19 -23.35 2.58
C ALA A 279 6.49 -24.77 3.13
N GLY A 280 7.58 -24.92 3.88
CA GLY A 280 7.95 -26.18 4.55
C GLY A 280 6.90 -26.63 5.54
N GLU A 281 6.42 -25.76 6.41
CA GLU A 281 5.35 -26.04 7.39
C GLU A 281 4.03 -26.45 6.70
N LEU A 282 3.72 -25.86 5.56
CA LEU A 282 2.52 -26.16 4.77
C LEU A 282 2.70 -27.38 3.84
N GLY A 283 3.89 -27.96 3.78
CA GLY A 283 4.18 -29.07 2.85
C GLY A 283 4.10 -28.66 1.37
N ILE A 284 4.35 -27.37 1.06
CA ILE A 284 4.28 -26.83 -0.30
C ILE A 284 5.68 -26.84 -0.92
N ALA A 285 5.87 -27.62 -1.99
CA ALA A 285 7.07 -27.55 -2.79
C ALA A 285 7.10 -26.24 -3.61
N LEU A 286 8.23 -25.50 -3.52
CA LEU A 286 8.48 -24.24 -4.22
C LEU A 286 9.32 -24.44 -5.46
#